data_005b6fe47d363599b556affc0a661a3f
#
_entry.id   005b6fe47d363599b556affc0a661a3f
#
_cell.length_a   1.000
_cell.length_b   1.000
_cell.length_c   1.000
_cell.angle_alpha   90.00
_cell.angle_beta   90.00
_cell.angle_gamma   90.00
#
_symmetry.space_group_name_H-M   'P 1'
#
loop_
_entity.id
_entity.type
_entity.pdbx_description
1 polymer ?
#
loop_
_entity_poly.entity_id
_entity_poly.type
_entity_poly.pdbx_seq_one_letter_code
_entity_poly.pdbx_strand_id
1 'polypeptide(L)'
;NYILYSNLQAAKRGIEVEVTLPVSAGLQAGQTSVYYGDEQVGLLSSLRTVENNEDILQGTLLIEPSQANLLKTNTHIVLKNRKLDLGDIANPQKFFRGDYFEIIPGSGESKTQFEVIRENELLLKAPNTLVLTLTAPETYGIAEGQSVFYNNIAIGQIVKQHLNVDGVKFEVAIASEYRNLIHENT
;
A
#
# COMPACT_ATOMS: atom_id res chain seq x y z
N ASN A 1 0.40 -28.85 10.70
CA ASN A 1 0.29 -28.43 12.10
C ASN A 1 1.57 -27.87 12.74
N TYR A 2 2.76 -28.19 12.20
CA TYR A 2 4.05 -27.72 12.77
C TYR A 2 4.42 -26.28 12.36
N ILE A 3 3.96 -25.80 11.22
CA ILE A 3 4.29 -24.46 10.68
C ILE A 3 3.61 -23.37 11.49
N LEU A 4 2.41 -23.60 12.02
CA LEU A 4 1.67 -22.63 12.83
C LEU A 4 2.34 -22.35 14.19
N TYR A 5 2.97 -23.36 14.78
CA TYR A 5 3.62 -23.23 16.09
C TYR A 5 4.97 -22.50 16.03
N SER A 6 5.75 -22.69 14.96
CA SER A 6 7.02 -21.95 14.80
C SER A 6 6.79 -20.46 14.56
N ASN A 7 5.74 -20.10 13.82
CA ASN A 7 5.39 -18.70 13.58
C ASN A 7 4.83 -17.98 14.81
N LEU A 8 4.07 -18.67 15.67
CA LEU A 8 3.55 -18.10 16.92
C LEU A 8 4.65 -17.88 17.98
N GLN A 9 5.69 -18.71 18.01
CA GLN A 9 6.83 -18.52 18.91
C GLN A 9 7.79 -17.43 18.43
N ALA A 10 7.97 -17.27 17.13
CA ALA A 10 8.69 -16.15 16.54
C ALA A 10 7.94 -14.83 16.75
N ALA A 11 6.62 -14.83 16.60
CA ALA A 11 5.75 -13.69 16.84
C ALA A 11 5.81 -13.17 18.30
N LYS A 12 5.98 -14.05 19.28
CA LYS A 12 6.12 -13.66 20.70
C LYS A 12 7.44 -12.94 21.03
N ARG A 13 8.40 -12.90 20.12
CA ARG A 13 9.70 -12.22 20.27
C ARG A 13 9.95 -11.16 19.20
N GLY A 14 8.92 -10.85 18.39
CA GLY A 14 9.01 -9.86 17.32
C GLY A 14 9.13 -8.44 17.84
N ILE A 15 9.64 -7.56 16.98
CA ILE A 15 9.58 -6.11 17.18
C ILE A 15 8.16 -5.67 16.89
N GLU A 16 7.52 -5.02 17.86
CA GLU A 16 6.22 -4.42 17.68
C GLU A 16 6.34 -3.10 16.91
N VAL A 17 5.61 -3.01 15.81
CA VAL A 17 5.53 -1.84 14.94
C VAL A 17 4.09 -1.38 14.88
N GLU A 18 3.83 -0.20 15.39
CA GLU A 18 2.50 0.42 15.32
C GLU A 18 2.26 0.97 13.92
N VAL A 19 1.09 0.67 13.36
CA VAL A 19 0.71 1.16 12.04
C VAL A 19 -0.67 1.79 12.06
N THR A 20 -0.79 2.90 11.33
CA THR A 20 -2.06 3.50 10.94
C THR A 20 -2.30 3.15 9.48
N LEU A 21 -3.47 2.61 9.14
CA LEU A 21 -3.73 2.08 7.81
C LEU A 21 -5.16 2.36 7.36
N PRO A 22 -5.40 2.47 6.04
CA PRO A 22 -6.74 2.63 5.49
C PRO A 22 -7.54 1.33 5.68
N VAL A 23 -8.86 1.45 5.83
CA VAL A 23 -9.75 0.28 5.91
C VAL A 23 -9.59 -0.58 4.66
N SER A 24 -9.43 -1.88 4.86
CA SER A 24 -9.42 -2.89 3.81
C SER A 24 -10.09 -4.18 4.30
N ALA A 25 -10.98 -4.73 3.50
CA ALA A 25 -11.75 -5.93 3.85
C ALA A 25 -10.91 -7.22 3.94
N GLY A 26 -9.71 -7.22 3.34
CA GLY A 26 -8.82 -8.40 3.29
C GLY A 26 -7.89 -8.55 4.49
N LEU A 27 -7.90 -7.61 5.45
CA LEU A 27 -6.97 -7.62 6.58
C LEU A 27 -7.51 -8.47 7.74
N GLN A 28 -6.69 -9.38 8.23
CA GLN A 28 -7.01 -10.26 9.36
C GLN A 28 -5.83 -10.39 10.31
N ALA A 29 -6.04 -10.03 11.58
CA ALA A 29 -5.03 -10.23 12.62
C ALA A 29 -4.65 -11.72 12.73
N GLY A 30 -3.37 -12.01 12.83
CA GLY A 30 -2.81 -13.36 12.89
C GLY A 30 -2.68 -14.06 11.51
N GLN A 31 -3.20 -13.48 10.43
CA GLN A 31 -3.16 -14.10 9.10
C GLN A 31 -2.48 -13.21 8.04
N THR A 32 -2.69 -11.89 8.10
CA THR A 32 -2.09 -10.96 7.14
C THR A 32 -0.58 -10.90 7.34
N SER A 33 0.17 -11.30 6.33
CA SER A 33 1.63 -11.38 6.36
C SER A 33 2.29 -10.07 5.98
N VAL A 34 3.51 -9.85 6.48
CA VAL A 34 4.42 -8.78 6.09
C VAL A 34 5.58 -9.37 5.33
N TYR A 35 5.89 -8.81 4.17
CA TYR A 35 6.97 -9.26 3.28
C TYR A 35 8.04 -8.19 3.08
N TYR A 36 9.26 -8.66 2.87
CA TYR A 36 10.34 -7.89 2.29
C TYR A 36 10.86 -8.67 1.07
N GLY A 37 10.57 -8.16 -0.12
CA GLY A 37 10.74 -8.94 -1.34
C GLY A 37 9.87 -10.21 -1.31
N ASP A 38 10.50 -11.36 -1.48
CA ASP A 38 9.81 -12.67 -1.45
C ASP A 38 9.82 -13.34 -0.06
N GLU A 39 10.48 -12.74 0.93
CA GLU A 39 10.61 -13.30 2.28
C GLU A 39 9.51 -12.75 3.20
N GLN A 40 8.83 -13.66 3.92
CA GLN A 40 7.90 -13.25 4.97
C GLN A 40 8.71 -12.87 6.22
N VAL A 41 8.65 -11.60 6.59
CA VAL A 41 9.42 -11.02 7.70
C VAL A 41 8.57 -10.66 8.92
N GLY A 42 7.28 -10.89 8.84
CA GLY A 42 6.38 -10.58 9.95
C GLY A 42 4.92 -10.88 9.66
N LEU A 43 4.06 -10.44 10.57
CA LEU A 43 2.60 -10.58 10.46
C LEU A 43 1.86 -9.43 11.19
N LEU A 44 0.62 -9.21 10.81
CA LEU A 44 -0.32 -8.35 11.52
C LEU A 44 -0.80 -9.09 12.79
N SER A 45 -0.45 -8.59 13.97
CA SER A 45 -0.81 -9.23 15.25
C SER A 45 -2.13 -8.73 15.81
N SER A 46 -2.43 -7.45 15.63
CA SER A 46 -3.68 -6.84 16.09
C SER A 46 -4.20 -5.82 15.11
N LEU A 47 -5.51 -5.61 15.11
CA LEU A 47 -6.20 -4.63 14.29
C LEU A 47 -7.39 -4.09 15.09
N ARG A 48 -7.55 -2.76 15.10
CA ARG A 48 -8.64 -2.08 15.79
C ARG A 48 -9.10 -0.85 15.01
N THR A 49 -10.35 -0.50 15.12
CA THR A 49 -10.91 0.76 14.59
C THR A 49 -10.47 1.93 15.46
N VAL A 50 -10.34 3.10 14.84
CA VAL A 50 -10.09 4.35 15.56
C VAL A 50 -11.44 4.98 15.92
N GLU A 51 -11.62 5.38 17.18
CA GLU A 51 -12.81 6.11 17.61
C GLU A 51 -12.96 7.39 16.81
N ASN A 52 -14.17 7.65 16.30
CA ASN A 52 -14.53 8.80 15.47
C ASN A 52 -13.89 8.87 14.07
N ASN A 53 -13.26 7.81 13.59
CA ASN A 53 -12.78 7.75 12.20
C ASN A 53 -12.90 6.32 11.66
N GLU A 54 -14.00 6.06 10.94
CA GLU A 54 -14.29 4.74 10.37
C GLU A 54 -13.40 4.38 9.18
N ASP A 55 -12.72 5.36 8.57
CA ASP A 55 -11.88 5.17 7.39
C ASP A 55 -10.44 4.74 7.74
N ILE A 56 -10.09 4.77 9.03
CA ILE A 56 -8.72 4.50 9.51
C ILE A 56 -8.75 3.38 10.53
N LEU A 57 -7.80 2.46 10.39
CA LEU A 57 -7.52 1.41 11.33
C LEU A 57 -6.15 1.64 12.01
N GLN A 58 -6.04 1.19 13.24
CA GLN A 58 -4.75 1.02 13.91
C GLN A 58 -4.43 -0.47 14.02
N GLY A 59 -3.18 -0.82 13.71
CA GLY A 59 -2.70 -2.18 13.81
C GLY A 59 -1.33 -2.25 14.46
N THR A 60 -0.96 -3.46 14.86
CA THR A 60 0.39 -3.78 15.31
C THR A 60 0.94 -4.87 14.39
N LEU A 61 2.07 -4.61 13.77
CA LEU A 61 2.84 -5.62 13.06
C LEU A 61 3.89 -6.20 14.01
N LEU A 62 4.10 -7.50 13.95
CA LEU A 62 5.23 -8.17 14.59
C LEU A 62 6.25 -8.49 13.51
N ILE A 63 7.40 -7.85 13.57
CA ILE A 63 8.50 -8.01 12.62
C ILE A 63 9.61 -8.83 13.27
N GLU A 64 10.22 -9.73 12.53
CA GLU A 64 11.33 -10.54 13.01
C GLU A 64 12.50 -9.65 13.48
N PRO A 65 13.13 -9.93 14.63
CA PRO A 65 14.24 -9.12 15.17
C PRO A 65 15.43 -9.00 14.21
N SER A 66 15.67 -10.02 13.40
CA SER A 66 16.70 -10.04 12.35
C SER A 66 16.50 -8.93 11.30
N GLN A 67 15.27 -8.45 11.15
CA GLN A 67 14.86 -7.46 10.14
C GLN A 67 14.70 -6.04 10.71
N ALA A 68 15.19 -5.80 11.94
CA ALA A 68 15.13 -4.49 12.60
C ALA A 68 15.73 -3.34 11.76
N ASN A 69 16.73 -3.65 10.95
CA ASN A 69 17.40 -2.71 10.05
C ASN A 69 16.50 -2.18 8.93
N LEU A 70 15.38 -2.85 8.63
CA LEU A 70 14.39 -2.38 7.66
C LEU A 70 13.52 -1.24 8.22
N LEU A 71 13.43 -1.11 9.54
CA LEU A 71 12.53 -0.17 10.23
C LEU A 71 13.21 1.20 10.44
N LYS A 72 13.25 2.02 9.40
CA LYS A 72 13.90 3.34 9.37
C LYS A 72 12.87 4.44 9.05
N THR A 73 13.28 5.69 9.31
CA THR A 73 12.42 6.88 9.14
C THR A 73 11.80 6.98 7.74
N ASN A 74 12.58 6.67 6.69
CA ASN A 74 12.14 6.75 5.30
C ASN A 74 11.65 5.41 4.73
N THR A 75 11.43 4.40 5.58
CA THR A 75 10.81 3.13 5.17
C THR A 75 9.33 3.33 4.89
N HIS A 76 8.84 2.72 3.84
CA HIS A 76 7.41 2.65 3.52
C HIS A 76 6.87 1.26 3.79
N ILE A 77 5.73 1.19 4.46
CA ILE A 77 4.94 -0.04 4.58
C ILE A 77 3.75 0.11 3.65
N VAL A 78 3.64 -0.79 2.69
CA VAL A 78 2.67 -0.71 1.60
C VAL A 78 1.65 -1.82 1.74
N LEU A 79 0.38 -1.47 1.72
CA LEU A 79 -0.70 -2.43 1.60
C LEU A 79 -0.88 -2.80 0.13
N LYS A 80 -0.68 -4.06 -0.18
CA LYS A 80 -0.88 -4.64 -1.49
C LYS A 80 -2.09 -5.54 -1.50
N ASN A 81 -2.97 -5.29 -2.47
CA ASN A 81 -4.12 -6.12 -2.74
C ASN A 81 -3.78 -7.03 -3.92
N ARG A 82 -3.86 -8.34 -3.73
CA ARG A 82 -3.73 -9.25 -4.86
C ARG A 82 -5.00 -9.24 -5.68
N LYS A 83 -4.97 -8.53 -6.80
CA LYS A 83 -5.85 -8.83 -7.92
C LYS A 83 -5.38 -10.17 -8.50
N LEU A 84 -6.32 -11.10 -8.68
CA LEU A 84 -6.05 -12.35 -9.40
C LEU A 84 -5.62 -11.98 -10.83
N ASP A 85 -4.32 -11.99 -11.08
CA ASP A 85 -3.83 -11.92 -12.44
C ASP A 85 -3.89 -13.33 -13.04
N LEU A 86 -4.91 -13.56 -13.85
CA LEU A 86 -5.13 -14.83 -14.53
C LEU A 86 -3.99 -15.19 -15.52
N GLY A 87 -3.04 -14.27 -15.74
CA GLY A 87 -1.85 -14.53 -16.55
C GLY A 87 -0.74 -15.29 -15.80
N ASP A 88 -0.75 -15.33 -14.47
CA ASP A 88 0.31 -15.95 -13.66
C ASP A 88 -0.06 -17.36 -13.15
N ILE A 89 -0.68 -18.17 -14.00
CA ILE A 89 -1.13 -19.55 -13.73
C ILE A 89 0.03 -20.49 -13.33
N ALA A 90 1.27 -20.08 -13.57
CA ALA A 90 2.45 -20.91 -13.31
C ALA A 90 2.82 -21.09 -11.82
N ASN A 91 2.23 -20.32 -10.89
CA ASN A 91 2.55 -20.36 -9.46
C ASN A 91 1.30 -20.45 -8.57
N PRO A 92 0.70 -21.65 -8.41
CA PRO A 92 -0.52 -21.84 -7.62
C PRO A 92 -0.41 -21.40 -6.16
N GLN A 93 0.79 -21.44 -5.58
CA GLN A 93 1.03 -21.01 -4.18
C GLN A 93 0.85 -19.51 -3.96
N LYS A 94 0.89 -18.72 -5.02
CA LYS A 94 0.63 -17.29 -4.98
C LYS A 94 -0.88 -16.97 -4.94
N PHE A 95 -1.75 -17.90 -5.30
CA PHE A 95 -3.21 -17.68 -5.38
C PHE A 95 -3.94 -17.60 -4.04
N PHE A 96 -3.33 -18.05 -2.94
CA PHE A 96 -3.98 -18.16 -1.63
C PHE A 96 -3.65 -17.03 -0.66
N ARG A 97 -2.96 -16.00 -1.10
CA ARG A 97 -2.61 -14.87 -0.23
C ARG A 97 -3.59 -13.72 -0.48
N GLY A 98 -4.40 -13.39 0.51
CA GLY A 98 -5.21 -12.18 0.55
C GLY A 98 -4.33 -10.90 0.56
N ASP A 99 -4.85 -9.81 1.07
CA ASP A 99 -4.08 -8.59 1.28
C ASP A 99 -2.83 -8.87 2.13
N TYR A 100 -1.74 -8.20 1.83
CA TYR A 100 -0.48 -8.32 2.56
C TYR A 100 0.26 -6.98 2.63
N PHE A 101 1.18 -6.87 3.56
CA PHE A 101 2.07 -5.72 3.65
C PHE A 101 3.42 -6.03 2.99
N GLU A 102 3.96 -5.05 2.29
CA GLU A 102 5.33 -5.08 1.79
C GLU A 102 6.14 -3.94 2.43
N ILE A 103 7.33 -4.25 2.93
CA ILE A 103 8.27 -3.27 3.43
C ILE A 103 9.18 -2.83 2.26
N ILE A 104 9.17 -1.53 1.97
CA ILE A 104 10.12 -0.89 1.07
C ILE A 104 11.13 -0.16 1.95
N PRO A 105 12.38 -0.68 2.06
CA PRO A 105 13.35 -0.13 3.00
C PRO A 105 13.75 1.29 2.61
N GLY A 106 13.90 2.13 3.62
CA GLY A 106 14.44 3.47 3.50
C GLY A 106 15.70 3.64 4.35
N SER A 107 16.18 4.86 4.38
CA SER A 107 17.32 5.29 5.20
C SER A 107 16.83 6.07 6.42
N GLY A 108 17.76 6.38 7.33
CA GLY A 108 17.51 7.23 8.50
C GLY A 108 17.60 6.48 9.81
N GLU A 109 17.03 7.06 10.86
CA GLU A 109 17.03 6.50 12.21
C GLU A 109 15.99 5.39 12.35
N SER A 110 16.12 4.55 13.37
CA SER A 110 15.15 3.50 13.68
C SER A 110 13.79 4.09 14.06
N LYS A 111 12.72 3.50 13.55
CA LYS A 111 11.33 3.94 13.75
C LYS A 111 10.42 2.74 13.96
N THR A 112 9.42 2.89 14.84
CA THR A 112 8.44 1.82 15.16
C THR A 112 7.00 2.22 14.92
N GLN A 113 6.75 3.41 14.40
CA GLN A 113 5.41 3.89 14.06
C GLN A 113 5.38 4.30 12.59
N PHE A 114 4.45 3.74 11.81
CA PHE A 114 4.35 4.00 10.38
C PHE A 114 2.91 4.24 9.95
N GLU A 115 2.78 5.04 8.90
CA GLU A 115 1.56 5.11 8.12
C GLU A 115 1.67 4.12 6.96
N VAL A 116 0.71 3.21 6.86
CA VAL A 116 0.61 2.30 5.73
C VAL A 116 -0.05 3.02 4.58
N ILE A 117 0.58 2.94 3.41
CA ILE A 117 0.06 3.51 2.17
C ILE A 117 -0.41 2.40 1.24
N ARG A 118 -1.36 2.69 0.37
CA ARG A 118 -1.75 1.76 -0.69
C ARG A 118 -0.72 1.77 -1.82
N GLU A 119 -0.64 0.68 -2.57
CA GLU A 119 0.34 0.54 -3.67
C GLU A 119 0.27 1.69 -4.69
N ASN A 120 -0.94 2.11 -5.06
CA ASN A 120 -1.13 3.24 -5.96
C ASN A 120 -0.60 4.57 -5.39
N GLU A 121 -0.61 4.76 -4.07
CA GLU A 121 -0.09 5.97 -3.42
C GLU A 121 1.44 6.09 -3.44
N LEU A 122 2.15 4.97 -3.67
CA LEU A 122 3.60 5.01 -3.88
C LEU A 122 4.00 5.90 -5.05
N LEU A 123 3.16 5.93 -6.09
CA LEU A 123 3.41 6.78 -7.26
C LEU A 123 3.47 8.26 -6.90
N LEU A 124 2.69 8.72 -5.91
CA LEU A 124 2.74 10.11 -5.43
C LEU A 124 4.05 10.46 -4.72
N LYS A 125 4.74 9.46 -4.17
CA LYS A 125 5.99 9.62 -3.43
C LYS A 125 7.24 9.34 -4.26
N ALA A 126 7.05 8.85 -5.50
CA ALA A 126 8.17 8.59 -6.40
C ALA A 126 8.86 9.89 -6.83
N PRO A 127 10.20 9.93 -6.85
CA PRO A 127 10.94 11.12 -7.24
C PRO A 127 10.58 11.56 -8.65
N ASN A 128 10.40 12.87 -8.83
CA ASN A 128 10.06 13.52 -10.11
C ASN A 128 8.69 13.15 -10.72
N THR A 129 7.82 12.45 -10.01
CA THR A 129 6.43 12.25 -10.43
C THR A 129 5.71 13.58 -10.50
N LEU A 130 4.98 13.84 -11.59
CA LEU A 130 4.09 14.98 -11.67
C LEU A 130 2.74 14.58 -11.08
N VAL A 131 2.35 15.27 -10.01
CA VAL A 131 1.03 15.07 -9.39
C VAL A 131 0.09 16.16 -9.86
N LEU A 132 -1.02 15.76 -10.47
CA LEU A 132 -2.08 16.63 -10.93
C LEU A 132 -3.31 16.45 -10.05
N THR A 133 -4.00 17.54 -9.80
CA THR A 133 -5.34 17.53 -9.20
C THR A 133 -6.36 17.88 -10.27
N LEU A 134 -7.29 16.97 -10.52
CA LEU A 134 -8.41 17.18 -11.42
C LEU A 134 -9.70 17.26 -10.62
N THR A 135 -10.62 18.13 -11.03
CA THR A 135 -11.96 18.25 -10.45
C THR A 135 -13.00 18.00 -11.51
N ALA A 136 -14.05 17.27 -11.17
CA ALA A 136 -15.18 16.99 -12.06
C ALA A 136 -16.50 17.01 -11.27
N PRO A 137 -17.62 17.33 -11.89
CA PRO A 137 -18.92 17.32 -11.21
C PRO A 137 -19.35 15.91 -10.77
N GLU A 138 -18.89 14.87 -11.47
CA GLU A 138 -19.14 13.46 -11.17
C GLU A 138 -17.96 12.58 -11.57
N THR A 139 -18.00 11.30 -11.21
CA THR A 139 -16.86 10.39 -11.45
C THR A 139 -16.67 9.99 -12.90
N TYR A 140 -17.71 10.06 -13.73
CA TYR A 140 -17.73 9.56 -15.13
C TYR A 140 -17.22 8.11 -15.25
N GLY A 141 -17.39 7.30 -14.20
CA GLY A 141 -16.88 5.93 -14.15
C GLY A 141 -15.37 5.81 -13.94
N ILE A 142 -14.67 6.92 -13.68
CA ILE A 142 -13.25 6.92 -13.33
C ILE A 142 -13.11 6.44 -11.88
N ALA A 143 -12.15 5.53 -11.64
CA ALA A 143 -11.87 4.97 -10.33
C ALA A 143 -10.36 4.99 -10.01
N GLU A 144 -10.07 4.90 -8.73
CA GLU A 144 -8.68 4.70 -8.26
C GLU A 144 -8.06 3.46 -8.91
N GLY A 145 -6.79 3.56 -9.27
CA GLY A 145 -6.03 2.51 -9.92
C GLY A 145 -6.20 2.46 -11.45
N GLN A 146 -7.06 3.28 -12.05
CA GLN A 146 -7.17 3.36 -13.51
C GLN A 146 -5.95 4.07 -14.11
N SER A 147 -5.46 3.52 -15.24
CA SER A 147 -4.38 4.14 -16.00
C SER A 147 -4.87 5.35 -16.78
N VAL A 148 -4.03 6.37 -16.83
CA VAL A 148 -4.19 7.54 -17.69
C VAL A 148 -3.42 7.32 -18.98
N PHE A 149 -4.08 7.49 -20.11
CA PHE A 149 -3.48 7.24 -21.42
C PHE A 149 -3.32 8.53 -22.22
N TYR A 150 -2.22 8.59 -22.95
CA TYR A 150 -1.99 9.57 -24.00
C TYR A 150 -1.55 8.83 -25.26
N ASN A 151 -2.28 9.00 -26.38
CA ASN A 151 -2.03 8.27 -27.63
C ASN A 151 -1.89 6.74 -27.44
N ASN A 152 -2.78 6.13 -26.62
CA ASN A 152 -2.77 4.71 -26.26
C ASN A 152 -1.54 4.23 -25.44
N ILE A 153 -0.69 5.15 -24.97
CA ILE A 153 0.41 4.85 -24.07
C ILE A 153 -0.04 5.21 -22.64
N ALA A 154 0.11 4.28 -21.70
CA ALA A 154 -0.17 4.56 -20.28
C ALA A 154 0.93 5.50 -19.75
N ILE A 155 0.55 6.72 -19.41
CA ILE A 155 1.47 7.77 -18.96
C ILE A 155 1.37 8.04 -17.46
N GLY A 156 0.34 7.50 -16.79
CA GLY A 156 0.08 7.74 -15.39
C GLY A 156 -1.07 6.92 -14.85
N GLN A 157 -1.50 7.23 -13.65
CA GLN A 157 -2.57 6.52 -12.95
C GLN A 157 -3.38 7.47 -12.06
N ILE A 158 -4.68 7.20 -11.92
CA ILE A 158 -5.55 7.81 -10.90
C ILE A 158 -5.16 7.19 -9.54
N VAL A 159 -4.64 7.99 -8.65
CA VAL A 159 -4.11 7.51 -7.37
C VAL A 159 -5.15 7.60 -6.27
N LYS A 160 -5.84 8.73 -6.18
CA LYS A 160 -6.89 8.97 -5.18
C LYS A 160 -8.11 9.61 -5.80
N GLN A 161 -9.26 9.32 -5.19
CA GLN A 161 -10.53 9.91 -5.51
C GLN A 161 -11.19 10.39 -4.22
N HIS A 162 -11.60 11.66 -4.20
CA HIS A 162 -12.29 12.24 -3.06
C HIS A 162 -13.63 12.82 -3.51
N LEU A 163 -14.71 12.40 -2.87
CA LEU A 163 -16.03 13.00 -3.07
C LEU A 163 -16.13 14.24 -2.19
N ASN A 164 -16.49 15.35 -2.82
CA ASN A 164 -16.78 16.62 -2.16
C ASN A 164 -18.21 17.06 -2.44
N VAL A 165 -18.67 18.08 -1.75
CA VAL A 165 -20.03 18.64 -1.94
C VAL A 165 -20.23 19.16 -3.38
N ASP A 166 -19.18 19.70 -4.00
CA ASP A 166 -19.22 20.30 -5.34
C ASP A 166 -18.78 19.34 -6.46
N GLY A 167 -18.58 18.04 -6.15
CA GLY A 167 -18.16 17.06 -7.14
C GLY A 167 -17.05 16.14 -6.64
N VAL A 168 -16.23 15.64 -7.57
CA VAL A 168 -15.16 14.69 -7.30
C VAL A 168 -13.80 15.30 -7.61
N LYS A 169 -12.85 15.11 -6.70
CA LYS A 169 -11.47 15.49 -6.87
C LYS A 169 -10.64 14.21 -7.08
N PHE A 170 -9.82 14.20 -8.12
CA PHE A 170 -8.89 13.12 -8.43
C PHE A 170 -7.44 13.60 -8.24
N GLU A 171 -6.63 12.75 -7.62
CA GLU A 171 -5.17 12.89 -7.63
C GLU A 171 -4.60 11.93 -8.67
N VAL A 172 -3.87 12.48 -9.62
CA VAL A 172 -3.31 11.75 -10.77
C VAL A 172 -1.80 11.83 -10.70
N ALA A 173 -1.14 10.67 -10.72
CA ALA A 173 0.30 10.59 -10.84
C ALA A 173 0.69 10.35 -12.29
N ILE A 174 1.49 11.23 -12.86
CA ILE A 174 2.09 11.08 -14.20
C ILE A 174 3.56 10.67 -14.02
N ALA A 175 3.97 9.61 -14.70
CA ALA A 175 5.33 9.13 -14.64
C ALA A 175 6.33 10.20 -15.13
N SER A 176 7.49 10.26 -14.50
CA SER A 176 8.49 11.33 -14.72
C SER A 176 8.92 11.50 -16.17
N GLU A 177 8.97 10.40 -16.94
CA GLU A 177 9.35 10.37 -18.35
C GLU A 177 8.33 11.08 -19.25
N TYR A 178 7.06 11.15 -18.82
CA TYR A 178 5.96 11.79 -19.56
C TYR A 178 5.60 13.19 -19.06
N ARG A 179 6.30 13.69 -18.06
CA ARG A 179 6.04 14.99 -17.46
C ARG A 179 5.98 16.13 -18.49
N ASN A 180 6.87 16.07 -19.51
CA ASN A 180 6.95 17.09 -20.53
C ASN A 180 5.81 17.07 -21.56
N LEU A 181 4.94 16.05 -21.51
CA LEU A 181 3.74 16.00 -22.36
C LEU A 181 2.58 16.82 -21.79
N ILE A 182 2.67 17.16 -20.51
CA ILE A 182 1.61 17.90 -19.80
C ILE A 182 2.00 19.37 -19.74
N HIS A 183 1.18 20.22 -20.34
CA HIS A 183 1.34 21.67 -20.35
C HIS A 183 0.10 22.34 -19.72
N GLU A 184 0.23 23.61 -19.30
CA GLU A 184 -0.85 24.37 -18.66
C GLU A 184 -2.12 24.51 -19.51
N ASN A 185 -2.04 24.23 -20.81
CA ASN A 185 -3.14 24.34 -21.77
C ASN A 185 -3.51 22.98 -22.41
N THR A 186 -3.24 21.90 -21.75
CA THR A 186 -3.57 20.54 -22.26
C THR A 186 -4.99 20.16 -21.90
#